data_b78d78d25c3806b8d35f8e20e7cebe60
#
_entry.id   b78d78d25c3806b8d35f8e20e7cebe60
#
_cell.length_a   1.000
_cell.length_b   1.000
_cell.length_c   1.000
_cell.angle_alpha   90.00
_cell.angle_beta   90.00
_cell.angle_gamma   90.00
#
_symmetry.space_group_name_H-M   'P 1'
#
loop_
_entity.id
_entity.type
_entity.pdbx_description
1 polymer ?
#
loop_
_entity_poly.entity_id
_entity_poly.type
_entity_poly.pdbx_seq_one_letter_code
_entity_poly.pdbx_strand_id
1 'polypeptide(L)'
;MKTHRFELGKFFPSESDGSGNIYIDWPSIHYQAGKDCIQWLRSQDPVDCQMVIEQRPNESYIYLVAEIYSDRLATAYTLMWAK
;
A
#
# COMPACT_ATOMS: atom_id res chain seq x y z
N MET A 1 1.69 -8.27 19.10
CA MET A 1 0.88 -7.24 18.44
C MET A 1 0.50 -7.70 17.05
N LYS A 2 -0.76 -7.58 16.70
CA LYS A 2 -1.26 -8.10 15.43
C LYS A 2 -1.12 -7.05 14.33
N THR A 3 -0.53 -7.43 13.20
CA THR A 3 -0.42 -6.54 12.04
C THR A 3 -1.61 -6.77 11.13
N HIS A 4 -2.28 -5.70 10.76
CA HIS A 4 -3.38 -5.73 9.81
C HIS A 4 -2.84 -5.33 8.44
N ARG A 5 -3.14 -6.14 7.42
CA ARG A 5 -2.63 -5.91 6.07
C ARG A 5 -3.80 -5.69 5.13
N PHE A 6 -3.73 -4.59 4.37
CA PHE A 6 -4.75 -4.24 3.39
C PHE A 6 -4.10 -4.01 2.04
N GLU A 7 -4.52 -4.77 1.02
CA GLU A 7 -4.00 -4.60 -0.33
C GLU A 7 -4.60 -3.33 -0.93
N LEU A 8 -3.72 -2.41 -1.34
CA LEU A 8 -4.15 -1.13 -1.91
C LEU A 8 -4.30 -1.19 -3.42
N GLY A 9 -3.46 -1.99 -4.07
CA GLY A 9 -3.51 -2.13 -5.51
C GLY A 9 -2.28 -2.86 -6.02
N LYS A 10 -2.22 -3.03 -7.34
CA LYS A 10 -1.11 -3.69 -7.99
C LYS A 10 -0.70 -2.90 -9.23
N PHE A 11 0.56 -3.03 -9.62
CA PHE A 11 1.11 -2.37 -10.78
C PHE A 11 2.21 -3.20 -11.41
N PHE A 12 2.49 -2.95 -12.68
CA PHE A 12 3.67 -3.54 -13.31
C PHE A 12 4.90 -2.74 -12.91
N PRO A 13 6.01 -3.40 -12.54
CA PRO A 13 7.23 -2.68 -12.25
C PRO A 13 7.72 -2.00 -13.53
N SER A 14 7.95 -0.70 -13.46
CA SER A 14 8.61 -0.02 -14.57
C SER A 14 10.10 -0.35 -14.51
N GLU A 15 10.72 -0.42 -15.69
CA GLU A 15 12.15 -0.66 -15.73
C GLU A 15 12.87 0.51 -15.08
N SER A 16 13.71 0.19 -14.14
CA SER A 16 14.53 1.19 -13.49
C SER A 16 15.74 1.50 -14.36
N ASP A 17 16.51 2.47 -13.94
CA ASP A 17 17.76 2.87 -14.54
C ASP A 17 18.89 1.84 -14.40
N GLY A 18 18.57 0.59 -14.05
CA GLY A 18 19.53 -0.46 -13.81
C GLY A 18 20.01 -0.58 -12.38
N SER A 19 19.52 0.29 -11.50
CA SER A 19 19.89 0.26 -10.08
C SER A 19 19.14 -0.79 -9.26
N GLY A 20 18.12 -1.43 -9.85
CA GLY A 20 17.31 -2.40 -9.16
C GLY A 20 16.18 -1.79 -8.31
N ASN A 21 16.03 -0.48 -8.33
CA ASN A 21 14.98 0.16 -7.60
C ASN A 21 13.63 -0.04 -8.27
N ILE A 22 12.60 -0.25 -7.46
CA ILE A 22 11.24 -0.38 -7.94
C ILE A 22 10.54 0.96 -7.71
N TYR A 23 10.00 1.52 -8.79
CA TYR A 23 9.22 2.75 -8.71
C TYR A 23 7.74 2.42 -8.65
N ILE A 24 7.07 3.01 -7.67
CA ILE A 24 5.63 2.82 -7.50
C ILE A 24 4.89 3.66 -8.54
N ASP A 25 4.02 3.01 -9.28
CA ASP A 25 3.14 3.68 -10.25
C ASP A 25 1.99 4.34 -9.47
N TRP A 26 2.25 5.50 -8.91
CA TRP A 26 1.28 6.19 -8.06
C TRP A 26 -0.03 6.52 -8.78
N PRO A 27 -0.05 6.97 -10.05
CA PRO A 27 -1.32 7.17 -10.72
C PRO A 27 -2.19 5.92 -10.77
N SER A 28 -1.60 4.76 -11.02
CA SER A 28 -2.33 3.49 -11.04
C SER A 28 -2.87 3.13 -9.65
N ILE A 29 -2.04 3.33 -8.62
CA ILE A 29 -2.45 3.08 -7.24
C ILE A 29 -3.56 4.04 -6.83
N HIS A 30 -3.45 5.32 -7.18
CA HIS A 30 -4.51 6.30 -6.87
C HIS A 30 -5.83 5.92 -7.55
N TYR A 31 -5.76 5.36 -8.75
CA TYR A 31 -6.96 4.90 -9.45
C TYR A 31 -7.61 3.72 -8.73
N GLN A 32 -6.80 2.78 -8.23
CA GLN A 32 -7.30 1.55 -7.61
C GLN A 32 -7.79 1.77 -6.19
N ALA A 33 -7.03 2.50 -5.38
CA ALA A 33 -7.31 2.67 -3.95
C ALA A 33 -8.00 4.00 -3.61
N GLY A 34 -7.88 4.97 -4.50
CA GLY A 34 -8.37 6.33 -4.25
C GLY A 34 -7.26 7.22 -3.69
N LYS A 35 -7.15 8.40 -4.27
CA LYS A 35 -6.12 9.38 -3.88
C LYS A 35 -6.26 9.79 -2.41
N ASP A 36 -7.50 9.98 -1.95
CA ASP A 36 -7.75 10.40 -0.57
C ASP A 36 -7.35 9.30 0.42
N CYS A 37 -7.59 8.04 0.07
CA CYS A 37 -7.17 6.90 0.88
C CYS A 37 -5.65 6.87 1.04
N ILE A 38 -4.93 7.03 -0.05
CA ILE A 38 -3.46 7.02 -0.03
C ILE A 38 -2.93 8.20 0.78
N GLN A 39 -3.49 9.39 0.60
CA GLN A 39 -3.08 10.57 1.37
C GLN A 39 -3.34 10.38 2.86
N TRP A 40 -4.49 9.81 3.21
CA TRP A 40 -4.82 9.53 4.60
C TRP A 40 -3.80 8.58 5.24
N LEU A 41 -3.45 7.49 4.52
CA LEU A 41 -2.45 6.53 5.01
C LEU A 41 -1.08 7.18 5.18
N ARG A 42 -0.68 8.03 4.23
CA ARG A 42 0.61 8.70 4.28
C ARG A 42 0.70 9.75 5.39
N SER A 43 -0.44 10.23 5.86
CA SER A 43 -0.48 11.21 6.96
C SER A 43 -0.37 10.56 8.34
N GLN A 44 -0.44 9.23 8.41
CA GLN A 44 -0.37 8.52 9.68
C GLN A 44 1.08 8.42 10.15
N ASP A 45 1.24 8.22 11.47
CA ASP A 45 2.56 8.03 12.05
C ASP A 45 3.17 6.71 11.55
N PRO A 46 4.42 6.70 11.08
CA PRO A 46 5.07 5.46 10.63
C PRO A 46 5.14 4.36 11.67
N VAL A 47 5.02 4.69 12.96
CA VAL A 47 4.96 3.70 14.04
C VAL A 47 3.66 2.91 13.97
N ASP A 48 2.58 3.54 13.48
CA ASP A 48 1.26 2.92 13.44
C ASP A 48 0.91 2.32 12.09
N CYS A 49 1.53 2.79 11.02
CA CYS A 49 1.14 2.39 9.67
C CYS A 49 2.30 2.60 8.69
N GLN A 50 2.51 1.61 7.82
CA GLN A 50 3.47 1.75 6.72
C GLN A 50 2.88 1.17 5.45
N MET A 51 3.27 1.73 4.30
CA MET A 51 2.97 1.13 3.01
C MET A 51 4.21 0.39 2.52
N VAL A 52 4.02 -0.88 2.15
CA VAL A 52 5.10 -1.75 1.71
C VAL A 52 4.77 -2.33 0.35
N ILE A 53 5.80 -2.65 -0.41
CA ILE A 53 5.61 -3.35 -1.68
C ILE A 53 5.83 -4.84 -1.45
N GLU A 54 5.06 -5.66 -2.17
CA GLU A 54 5.13 -7.10 -2.06
C GLU A 54 5.23 -7.72 -3.45
N GLN A 55 6.23 -8.57 -3.64
CA GLN A 55 6.34 -9.39 -4.84
C GLN A 55 5.90 -10.80 -4.49
N ARG A 56 4.99 -11.35 -5.29
CA ARG A 56 4.49 -12.71 -5.09
C ARG A 56 5.12 -13.65 -6.11
N PRO A 57 5.51 -14.87 -5.69
CA PRO A 57 6.03 -15.86 -6.62
C PRO A 57 5.05 -16.13 -7.76
N ASN A 58 5.56 -16.29 -8.96
CA ASN A 58 4.76 -16.61 -10.16
C ASN A 58 3.81 -15.51 -10.60
N GLU A 59 3.97 -14.29 -10.08
CA GLU A 59 3.18 -13.14 -10.52
C GLU A 59 4.09 -12.04 -11.05
N SER A 60 3.63 -11.40 -12.13
CA SER A 60 4.37 -10.30 -12.75
C SER A 60 4.07 -8.95 -12.10
N TYR A 61 3.02 -8.89 -11.30
CA TYR A 61 2.60 -7.66 -10.64
C TYR A 61 3.33 -7.45 -9.33
N ILE A 62 3.48 -6.19 -8.98
CA ILE A 62 3.92 -5.79 -7.64
C ILE A 62 2.71 -5.21 -6.92
N TYR A 63 2.52 -5.64 -5.68
CA TYR A 63 1.39 -5.22 -4.86
C TYR A 63 1.84 -4.15 -3.87
N LEU A 64 1.02 -3.13 -3.69
CA LEU A 64 1.18 -2.17 -2.62
C LEU A 64 0.23 -2.52 -1.50
N VAL A 65 0.78 -2.69 -0.30
CA VAL A 65 0.04 -3.16 0.86
C VAL A 65 0.22 -2.15 1.99
N ALA A 66 -0.88 -1.80 2.64
CA ALA A 66 -0.81 -1.04 3.89
C ALA A 66 -0.69 -2.02 5.05
N GLU A 67 0.37 -1.87 5.82
CA GLU A 67 0.53 -2.61 7.08
C GLU A 67 0.19 -1.68 8.22
N ILE A 68 -0.87 -2.00 8.95
CA ILE A 68 -1.36 -1.18 10.06
C ILE A 68 -1.12 -1.94 11.36
N TYR A 69 -0.37 -1.33 12.27
CA TYR A 69 0.08 -1.98 13.50
C TYR A 69 -0.81 -1.64 14.68
N SER A 70 -1.70 -0.67 14.54
CA SER A 70 -2.64 -0.24 15.57
C SER A 70 -4.02 -0.76 15.24
N ASP A 71 -4.64 -1.49 16.19
CA ASP A 71 -6.01 -1.98 16.01
C ASP A 71 -6.99 -0.82 15.82
N ARG A 72 -6.77 0.28 16.53
CA ARG A 72 -7.60 1.47 16.40
C ARG A 72 -7.53 2.05 15.00
N LEU A 73 -6.32 2.15 14.45
CA LEU A 73 -6.14 2.69 13.10
C LEU A 73 -6.71 1.73 12.05
N ALA A 74 -6.55 0.42 12.25
CA ALA A 74 -7.11 -0.58 11.35
C ALA A 74 -8.64 -0.50 11.32
N THR A 75 -9.26 -0.30 12.47
CA THR A 75 -10.70 -0.12 12.56
C THR A 75 -11.14 1.13 11.80
N ALA A 76 -10.43 2.24 11.99
CA ALA A 76 -10.73 3.48 11.28
C ALA A 76 -10.59 3.29 9.77
N TYR A 77 -9.54 2.61 9.33
CA TYR A 77 -9.35 2.31 7.90
C TYR A 77 -10.54 1.52 7.35
N THR A 78 -10.94 0.48 8.06
CA THR A 78 -12.04 -0.38 7.63
C THR A 78 -13.34 0.39 7.50
N LEU A 79 -13.62 1.28 8.45
CA LEU A 79 -14.85 2.09 8.43
C LEU A 79 -14.85 3.13 7.32
N MET A 80 -13.68 3.67 6.97
CA MET A 80 -13.58 4.76 6.00
C MET A 80 -13.38 4.26 4.56
N TRP A 81 -12.59 3.21 4.37
CA TRP A 81 -12.09 2.86 3.04
C TRP A 81 -12.40 1.43 2.61
N ALA A 82 -12.38 0.47 3.51
CA ALA A 82 -12.66 -0.92 3.15
C ALA A 82 -14.15 -1.12 2.93
N LYS A 83 -14.47 -1.84 1.91
CA LYS A 83 -15.87 -2.16 1.56
C LYS A 83 -16.15 -3.63 1.83
#